data_07f1537d8dcb347eaeb1767be1cbaafb
#
_entry.id   07f1537d8dcb347eaeb1767be1cbaafb
#
_cell.length_a   1.000
_cell.length_b   1.000
_cell.length_c   1.000
_cell.angle_alpha   90.00
_cell.angle_beta   90.00
_cell.angle_gamma   90.00
#
_symmetry.space_group_name_H-M   'P 1'
#
loop_
_entity.id
_entity.type
_entity.pdbx_description
1 polymer ?
#
loop_
_entity_poly.entity_id
_entity_poly.type
_entity_poly.pdbx_seq_one_letter_code
_entity_poly.pdbx_strand_id
1 'polypeptide(L)'
;TNSLTRAKTASKVYASKLDDYWLGLRLKNLDVPAAHLLITDGAVSDSELPTIEEALEVYFKVIGIGRQKLFFTTAQRYIGYLIECLGNRSIDQYTSKDATILREWLIKKGLSNSSLQRVFSGIKAVINFVTLEHGLECQNAFAKVYLPSNTDAKKRHAVTPSNMAKIKAECLSLDDDIRWLVAIIFDSGMRLSEATGLMIADLCLDEETPYID
;
A
#
# COMPACT_ATOMS: atom_id res chain seq x y z
N THR A 1 19.41 -22.75 -36.99
CA THR A 1 18.96 -21.72 -37.94
C THR A 1 18.04 -20.68 -37.31
N ASN A 2 17.13 -21.08 -36.45
CA ASN A 2 16.17 -20.13 -35.78
C ASN A 2 16.81 -19.08 -34.83
N SER A 3 17.93 -19.38 -34.24
CA SER A 3 18.64 -18.48 -33.31
C SER A 3 19.29 -17.30 -34.03
N LEU A 4 19.88 -17.54 -35.18
CA LEU A 4 20.61 -16.52 -35.97
C LEU A 4 19.64 -15.52 -36.62
N THR A 5 18.48 -15.99 -37.08
CA THR A 5 17.42 -15.13 -37.62
C THR A 5 16.81 -14.25 -36.56
N ARG A 6 16.54 -14.80 -35.38
CA ARG A 6 16.07 -14.01 -34.20
C ARG A 6 17.08 -12.96 -33.78
N ALA A 7 18.38 -13.29 -33.72
CA ALA A 7 19.42 -12.35 -33.40
C ALA A 7 19.51 -11.19 -34.40
N LYS A 8 19.42 -11.50 -35.71
CA LYS A 8 19.40 -10.48 -36.80
C LYS A 8 18.17 -9.57 -36.71
N THR A 9 16.99 -10.13 -36.39
CA THR A 9 15.77 -9.32 -36.24
C THR A 9 15.88 -8.42 -35.01
N ALA A 10 16.36 -8.93 -33.88
CA ALA A 10 16.58 -8.14 -32.65
C ALA A 10 17.60 -7.02 -32.90
N SER A 11 18.71 -7.31 -33.58
CA SER A 11 19.73 -6.30 -33.88
C SER A 11 19.20 -5.13 -34.72
N LYS A 12 18.33 -5.44 -35.71
CA LYS A 12 17.69 -4.42 -36.57
C LYS A 12 16.73 -3.53 -35.75
N VAL A 13 15.97 -4.11 -34.85
CA VAL A 13 15.05 -3.36 -33.95
C VAL A 13 15.84 -2.47 -33.01
N TYR A 14 16.95 -2.96 -32.45
CA TYR A 14 17.82 -2.13 -31.60
C TYR A 14 18.52 -1.00 -32.37
N ALA A 15 18.99 -1.30 -33.60
CA ALA A 15 19.59 -0.27 -34.46
C ALA A 15 18.59 0.85 -34.79
N SER A 16 17.36 0.53 -35.14
CA SER A 16 16.31 1.51 -35.40
C SER A 16 16.02 2.37 -34.17
N LYS A 17 15.86 1.77 -33.00
CA LYS A 17 15.65 2.52 -31.74
C LYS A 17 16.82 3.44 -31.37
N LEU A 18 18.04 3.03 -31.69
CA LEU A 18 19.23 3.84 -31.47
C LEU A 18 19.27 5.04 -32.43
N ASP A 19 18.92 4.83 -33.69
CA ASP A 19 18.83 5.88 -34.69
C ASP A 19 17.75 6.90 -34.32
N ASP A 20 16.57 6.47 -33.87
CA ASP A 20 15.49 7.32 -33.38
C ASP A 20 15.95 8.14 -32.16
N TYR A 21 16.67 7.52 -31.22
CA TYR A 21 17.22 8.20 -30.06
C TYR A 21 18.24 9.30 -30.45
N TRP A 22 19.16 8.96 -31.36
CA TRP A 22 20.16 9.93 -31.84
C TRP A 22 19.53 11.07 -32.66
N LEU A 23 18.50 10.75 -33.44
CA LEU A 23 17.73 11.76 -34.17
C LEU A 23 17.03 12.71 -33.19
N GLY A 24 16.40 12.18 -32.14
CA GLY A 24 15.77 12.97 -31.08
C GLY A 24 16.76 13.91 -30.37
N LEU A 25 17.97 13.41 -30.05
CA LEU A 25 19.03 14.24 -29.46
C LEU A 25 19.53 15.35 -30.40
N ARG A 26 19.65 15.06 -31.68
CA ARG A 26 20.03 16.07 -32.69
C ARG A 26 18.97 17.14 -32.86
N LEU A 27 17.68 16.77 -32.87
CA LEU A 27 16.56 17.69 -32.99
C LEU A 27 16.41 18.58 -31.76
N LYS A 28 16.74 18.10 -30.54
CA LYS A 28 16.77 18.91 -29.32
C LYS A 28 17.83 20.00 -29.31
N ASN A 29 18.93 19.79 -30.04
CA ASN A 29 20.06 20.73 -30.12
C ASN A 29 20.00 21.66 -31.33
N LEU A 30 18.99 21.51 -32.23
CA LEU A 30 18.76 22.38 -33.36
C LEU A 30 17.56 23.28 -33.05
N ASP A 31 17.76 24.59 -33.16
CA ASP A 31 16.69 25.59 -33.08
C ASP A 31 15.87 25.55 -34.39
N VAL A 32 15.06 24.47 -34.55
CA VAL A 32 14.24 24.26 -35.75
C VAL A 32 12.86 24.82 -35.47
N PRO A 33 12.37 25.84 -36.22
CA PRO A 33 11.01 26.31 -36.10
C PRO A 33 10.02 25.16 -36.33
N ALA A 34 9.09 24.98 -35.39
CA ALA A 34 8.09 23.92 -35.43
C ALA A 34 8.64 22.47 -35.29
N ALA A 35 9.77 22.25 -34.62
CA ALA A 35 10.35 20.92 -34.34
C ALA A 35 9.34 19.99 -33.65
N HIS A 36 8.37 20.52 -32.91
CA HIS A 36 7.31 19.76 -32.27
C HIS A 36 6.37 19.01 -33.25
N LEU A 37 6.29 19.44 -34.50
CA LEU A 37 5.51 18.77 -35.54
C LEU A 37 6.25 17.60 -36.20
N LEU A 38 7.57 17.48 -35.99
CA LEU A 38 8.40 16.40 -36.52
C LEU A 38 8.60 15.24 -35.52
N ILE A 39 8.16 15.46 -34.29
CA ILE A 39 8.21 14.42 -33.25
C ILE A 39 6.86 13.72 -33.28
N THR A 40 6.74 12.70 -34.14
CA THR A 40 5.59 11.80 -34.15
C THR A 40 5.55 11.00 -32.84
N ASP A 41 4.46 11.12 -32.13
CA ASP A 41 3.89 10.24 -31.07
C ASP A 41 4.81 9.39 -30.19
N GLY A 42 6.01 9.83 -29.95
CA GLY A 42 6.93 9.39 -28.92
C GLY A 42 7.46 10.55 -28.12
N ALA A 43 6.88 11.74 -28.32
CA ALA A 43 7.22 12.89 -27.53
C ALA A 43 6.78 12.61 -26.10
N VAL A 44 7.77 12.39 -25.26
CA VAL A 44 7.68 12.69 -23.83
C VAL A 44 7.03 14.05 -23.75
N SER A 45 5.71 14.09 -23.51
CA SER A 45 5.09 15.29 -23.03
C SER A 45 5.92 15.70 -21.82
N ASP A 46 6.36 16.96 -21.76
CA ASP A 46 6.89 17.61 -20.56
C ASP A 46 5.76 17.78 -19.52
N SER A 47 4.84 16.81 -19.43
CA SER A 47 3.98 16.62 -18.28
C SER A 47 4.90 15.99 -17.23
N GLU A 48 5.41 16.85 -16.35
CA GLU A 48 6.06 16.39 -15.14
C GLU A 48 5.19 15.30 -14.54
N LEU A 49 5.76 14.08 -14.49
CA LEU A 49 5.05 12.95 -13.88
C LEU A 49 4.69 13.34 -12.44
N PRO A 50 3.51 12.97 -11.95
CA PRO A 50 3.07 13.44 -10.65
C PRO A 50 4.05 13.03 -9.56
N THR A 51 4.25 13.93 -8.62
CA THR A 51 4.97 13.63 -7.38
C THR A 51 4.21 12.59 -6.59
N ILE A 52 4.87 11.94 -5.64
CA ILE A 52 4.19 10.91 -4.82
C ILE A 52 3.05 11.50 -3.99
N GLU A 53 3.11 12.77 -3.63
CA GLU A 53 2.05 13.48 -2.91
C GLU A 53 0.84 13.75 -3.82
N GLU A 54 1.07 14.23 -5.04
CA GLU A 54 0.02 14.39 -6.05
C GLU A 54 -0.60 13.06 -6.44
N ALA A 55 0.21 12.00 -6.54
CA ALA A 55 -0.27 10.64 -6.76
C ALA A 55 -1.21 10.16 -5.64
N LEU A 56 -0.90 10.50 -4.39
CA LEU A 56 -1.78 10.20 -3.26
C LEU A 56 -3.10 10.96 -3.35
N GLU A 57 -3.10 12.22 -3.79
CA GLU A 57 -4.32 13.00 -3.98
C GLU A 57 -5.21 12.40 -5.07
N VAL A 58 -4.63 12.00 -6.21
CA VAL A 58 -5.36 11.32 -7.29
C VAL A 58 -5.97 10.00 -6.77
N TYR A 59 -5.17 9.22 -6.02
CA TYR A 59 -5.64 7.99 -5.39
C TYR A 59 -6.83 8.22 -4.47
N PHE A 60 -6.82 9.29 -3.67
CA PHE A 60 -7.92 9.64 -2.78
C PHE A 60 -9.17 10.09 -3.52
N LYS A 61 -9.03 10.85 -4.60
CA LYS A 61 -10.17 11.32 -5.41
C LYS A 61 -10.97 10.17 -6.02
N VAL A 62 -10.30 9.09 -6.42
CA VAL A 62 -10.94 7.97 -7.11
C VAL A 62 -11.26 6.82 -6.16
N ILE A 63 -10.26 6.29 -5.46
CA ILE A 63 -10.41 5.10 -4.60
C ILE A 63 -10.98 5.46 -3.21
N GLY A 64 -10.87 6.73 -2.81
CA GLY A 64 -11.35 7.21 -1.51
C GLY A 64 -12.88 7.36 -1.41
N ILE A 65 -13.62 7.30 -2.51
CA ILE A 65 -15.07 7.47 -2.51
C ILE A 65 -15.73 6.42 -1.62
N GLY A 66 -16.49 6.86 -0.63
CA GLY A 66 -17.19 5.98 0.33
C GLY A 66 -16.28 5.29 1.36
N ARG A 67 -14.99 5.63 1.41
CA ARG A 67 -14.07 5.05 2.41
C ARG A 67 -14.11 5.78 3.75
N GLN A 68 -13.86 5.03 4.81
CA GLN A 68 -13.78 5.58 6.17
C GLN A 68 -12.50 6.38 6.38
N LYS A 69 -12.49 7.28 7.37
CA LYS A 69 -11.35 8.13 7.76
C LYS A 69 -10.04 7.34 7.93
N LEU A 70 -10.12 6.12 8.45
CA LEU A 70 -8.95 5.26 8.68
C LEU A 70 -8.20 4.93 7.38
N PHE A 71 -8.89 4.80 6.24
CA PHE A 71 -8.28 4.57 4.94
C PHE A 71 -7.34 5.73 4.57
N PHE A 72 -7.81 6.96 4.67
CA PHE A 72 -7.05 8.17 4.34
C PHE A 72 -5.84 8.34 5.26
N THR A 73 -6.04 8.27 6.57
CA THR A 73 -4.96 8.43 7.55
C THR A 73 -3.90 7.35 7.44
N THR A 74 -4.28 6.14 7.05
CA THR A 74 -3.34 5.03 6.84
C THR A 74 -2.50 5.24 5.60
N ALA A 75 -3.10 5.60 4.47
CA ALA A 75 -2.38 5.87 3.23
C ALA A 75 -1.46 7.11 3.37
N GLN A 76 -1.95 8.18 3.99
CA GLN A 76 -1.13 9.37 4.30
C GLN A 76 0.09 9.02 5.14
N ARG A 77 -0.07 8.19 6.17
CA ARG A 77 1.04 7.74 7.01
C ARG A 77 2.08 6.95 6.22
N TYR A 78 1.65 6.07 5.30
CA TYR A 78 2.57 5.25 4.50
C TYR A 78 3.35 6.10 3.50
N ILE A 79 2.68 7.00 2.82
CA ILE A 79 3.34 7.95 1.92
C ILE A 79 4.19 8.95 2.71
N GLY A 80 3.74 9.38 3.89
CA GLY A 80 4.53 10.21 4.80
C GLY A 80 5.87 9.58 5.19
N TYR A 81 5.93 8.27 5.44
CA TYR A 81 7.20 7.57 5.67
C TYR A 81 8.13 7.60 4.46
N LEU A 82 7.56 7.47 3.27
CA LEU A 82 8.35 7.55 2.03
C LEU A 82 8.94 8.95 1.85
N ILE A 83 8.12 9.98 2.02
CA ILE A 83 8.55 11.40 1.90
C ILE A 83 9.58 11.76 2.98
N GLU A 84 9.37 11.33 4.23
CA GLU A 84 10.31 11.57 5.34
C GLU A 84 11.70 10.96 5.06
N CYS A 85 11.73 9.78 4.44
CA CYS A 85 12.98 9.05 4.17
C CYS A 85 13.68 9.49 2.88
N LEU A 86 12.92 9.72 1.80
CA LEU A 86 13.46 9.88 0.44
C LEU A 86 13.13 11.23 -0.20
N GLY A 87 12.23 12.00 0.41
CA GLY A 87 11.71 13.26 -0.15
C GLY A 87 10.52 13.06 -1.09
N ASN A 88 9.81 14.16 -1.35
CA ASN A 88 8.71 14.20 -2.32
C ASN A 88 9.30 14.33 -3.73
N ARG A 89 9.25 13.26 -4.51
CA ARG A 89 9.79 13.20 -5.88
C ARG A 89 8.70 12.72 -6.84
N SER A 90 8.91 12.93 -8.12
CA SER A 90 8.14 12.28 -9.19
C SER A 90 8.21 10.76 -9.07
N ILE A 91 7.12 10.06 -9.38
CA ILE A 91 7.00 8.60 -9.16
C ILE A 91 8.00 7.77 -9.96
N ASP A 92 8.50 8.28 -11.08
CA ASP A 92 9.52 7.64 -11.93
C ASP A 92 10.96 7.83 -11.42
N GLN A 93 11.18 8.81 -10.55
CA GLN A 93 12.51 9.11 -10.00
C GLN A 93 12.92 8.16 -8.86
N TYR A 94 11.96 7.39 -8.33
CA TYR A 94 12.29 6.39 -7.32
C TYR A 94 12.90 5.15 -7.97
N THR A 95 13.96 4.65 -7.36
CA THR A 95 14.69 3.47 -7.82
C THR A 95 14.53 2.29 -6.87
N SER A 96 14.90 1.09 -7.31
CA SER A 96 14.95 -0.09 -6.43
C SER A 96 15.93 0.08 -5.27
N LYS A 97 16.96 0.94 -5.41
CA LYS A 97 17.87 1.29 -4.31
C LYS A 97 17.13 2.11 -3.25
N ASP A 98 16.32 3.08 -3.66
CA ASP A 98 15.51 3.89 -2.74
C ASP A 98 14.55 3.01 -1.95
N ALA A 99 13.96 2.01 -2.60
CA ALA A 99 13.08 1.06 -1.91
C ALA A 99 13.84 0.23 -0.85
N THR A 100 15.11 -0.11 -1.08
CA THR A 100 15.97 -0.75 -0.08
C THR A 100 16.29 0.19 1.07
N ILE A 101 16.62 1.45 0.78
CA ILE A 101 16.89 2.48 1.79
C ILE A 101 15.67 2.68 2.68
N LEU A 102 14.48 2.81 2.09
CA LEU A 102 13.23 2.95 2.84
C LEU A 102 12.99 1.74 3.77
N ARG A 103 13.21 0.51 3.28
CA ARG A 103 13.10 -0.70 4.11
C ARG A 103 14.01 -0.65 5.33
N GLU A 104 15.29 -0.32 5.14
CA GLU A 104 16.26 -0.25 6.23
C GLU A 104 15.93 0.86 7.22
N TRP A 105 15.49 2.01 6.71
CA TRP A 105 15.05 3.11 7.53
C TRP A 105 13.83 2.76 8.40
N LEU A 106 12.84 2.07 7.83
CA LEU A 106 11.66 1.60 8.58
C LEU A 106 12.01 0.55 9.64
N ILE A 107 12.98 -0.34 9.35
CA ILE A 107 13.51 -1.29 10.33
C ILE A 107 14.19 -0.55 11.50
N LYS A 108 15.03 0.44 11.21
CA LYS A 108 15.66 1.29 12.24
C LYS A 108 14.64 2.07 13.07
N LYS A 109 13.52 2.48 12.47
CA LYS A 109 12.39 3.13 13.15
C LYS A 109 11.61 2.15 14.05
N GLY A 110 11.93 0.85 14.03
CA GLY A 110 11.36 -0.17 14.92
C GLY A 110 10.05 -0.80 14.42
N LEU A 111 9.75 -0.71 13.12
CA LEU A 111 8.56 -1.35 12.57
C LEU A 111 8.73 -2.86 12.49
N SER A 112 7.69 -3.60 12.89
CA SER A 112 7.64 -5.06 12.74
C SER A 112 7.56 -5.46 11.26
N ASN A 113 7.97 -6.69 10.93
CA ASN A 113 7.93 -7.21 9.56
C ASN A 113 6.53 -7.15 8.94
N SER A 114 5.48 -7.40 9.73
CA SER A 114 4.09 -7.26 9.26
C SER A 114 3.72 -5.81 8.95
N SER A 115 4.21 -4.85 9.73
CA SER A 115 4.00 -3.42 9.48
C SER A 115 4.75 -2.96 8.24
N LEU A 116 5.99 -3.43 8.03
CA LEU A 116 6.76 -3.19 6.80
C LEU A 116 5.99 -3.64 5.57
N GLN A 117 5.46 -4.86 5.57
CA GLN A 117 4.67 -5.38 4.45
C GLN A 117 3.46 -4.51 4.14
N ARG A 118 2.75 -4.02 5.17
CA ARG A 118 1.60 -3.12 5.00
C ARG A 118 2.00 -1.77 4.41
N VAL A 119 3.09 -1.17 4.90
CA VAL A 119 3.61 0.09 4.36
C VAL A 119 3.94 -0.07 2.88
N PHE A 120 4.74 -1.07 2.52
CA PHE A 120 5.10 -1.32 1.12
C PHE A 120 3.89 -1.67 0.24
N SER A 121 2.92 -2.39 0.76
CA SER A 121 1.66 -2.67 0.04
C SER A 121 0.88 -1.40 -0.23
N GLY A 122 0.80 -0.48 0.74
CA GLY A 122 0.12 0.80 0.56
C GLY A 122 0.82 1.71 -0.45
N ILE A 123 2.15 1.83 -0.38
CA ILE A 123 2.95 2.60 -1.35
C ILE A 123 2.77 2.03 -2.76
N LYS A 124 2.87 0.69 -2.91
CA LYS A 124 2.65 0.02 -4.20
C LYS A 124 1.26 0.28 -4.77
N ALA A 125 0.24 0.27 -3.92
CA ALA A 125 -1.14 0.50 -4.36
C ALA A 125 -1.32 1.90 -4.95
N VAL A 126 -0.78 2.94 -4.30
CA VAL A 126 -0.84 4.32 -4.79
C VAL A 126 -0.12 4.46 -6.13
N ILE A 127 1.14 4.02 -6.21
CA ILE A 127 1.94 4.15 -7.43
C ILE A 127 1.32 3.35 -8.60
N ASN A 128 0.94 2.09 -8.38
CA ASN A 128 0.33 1.27 -9.42
C ASN A 128 -0.97 1.86 -9.94
N PHE A 129 -1.80 2.41 -9.03
CA PHE A 129 -3.05 3.03 -9.40
C PHE A 129 -2.82 4.24 -10.32
N VAL A 130 -1.94 5.15 -9.93
CA VAL A 130 -1.67 6.37 -10.71
C VAL A 130 -0.98 6.04 -12.03
N THR A 131 -0.07 5.06 -12.03
CA THR A 131 0.56 4.57 -13.26
C THR A 131 -0.48 4.05 -14.26
N LEU A 132 -1.50 3.32 -13.79
CA LEU A 132 -2.58 2.82 -14.65
C LEU A 132 -3.54 3.93 -15.08
N GLU A 133 -3.94 4.80 -14.15
CA GLU A 133 -4.93 5.87 -14.40
C GLU A 133 -4.43 6.88 -15.42
N HIS A 134 -3.14 7.20 -15.38
CA HIS A 134 -2.52 8.15 -16.30
C HIS A 134 -1.82 7.49 -17.50
N GLY A 135 -1.88 6.15 -17.63
CA GLY A 135 -1.23 5.43 -18.72
C GLY A 135 0.29 5.60 -18.76
N LEU A 136 0.94 5.72 -17.59
CA LEU A 136 2.36 6.02 -17.50
C LEU A 136 3.21 4.77 -17.77
N GLU A 137 4.24 4.89 -18.57
CA GLU A 137 5.19 3.82 -18.87
C GLU A 137 6.35 3.77 -17.84
N CYS A 138 6.03 3.84 -16.55
CA CYS A 138 7.03 3.72 -15.49
C CYS A 138 6.84 2.43 -14.68
N GLN A 139 7.97 1.83 -14.27
CA GLN A 139 7.94 0.65 -13.39
C GLN A 139 7.90 1.08 -11.93
N ASN A 140 7.02 0.45 -11.16
CA ASN A 140 6.98 0.69 -9.72
C ASN A 140 8.25 0.15 -9.03
N ALA A 141 9.12 1.03 -8.59
CA ALA A 141 10.39 0.72 -7.93
C ALA A 141 10.21 -0.12 -6.64
N PHE A 142 9.05 -0.02 -5.99
CA PHE A 142 8.75 -0.72 -4.75
C PHE A 142 8.11 -2.10 -4.97
N ALA A 143 7.83 -2.50 -6.23
CA ALA A 143 7.11 -3.73 -6.54
C ALA A 143 7.88 -5.01 -6.15
N LYS A 144 9.19 -5.04 -6.38
CA LYS A 144 10.06 -6.22 -6.25
C LYS A 144 11.06 -6.11 -5.10
N VAL A 145 10.68 -5.48 -3.98
CA VAL A 145 11.56 -5.38 -2.80
C VAL A 145 11.42 -6.62 -1.93
N TYR A 146 12.53 -7.22 -1.57
CA TYR A 146 12.54 -8.28 -0.58
C TYR A 146 12.16 -7.71 0.79
N LEU A 147 11.13 -8.26 1.39
CA LEU A 147 10.69 -7.94 2.75
C LEU A 147 10.84 -9.18 3.61
N PRO A 148 11.40 -9.04 4.84
CA PRO A 148 11.53 -10.17 5.75
C PRO A 148 10.18 -10.83 6.02
N SER A 149 10.19 -12.17 6.14
CA SER A 149 8.99 -12.92 6.53
C SER A 149 8.63 -12.66 8.00
N ASN A 150 7.35 -12.87 8.34
CA ASN A 150 6.83 -12.66 9.70
C ASN A 150 7.27 -13.77 10.68
N THR A 151 8.57 -13.98 10.86
CA THR A 151 9.11 -14.95 11.82
C THR A 151 8.99 -14.45 13.26
N ASP A 152 8.80 -13.13 13.47
CA ASP A 152 8.81 -12.48 14.79
C ASP A 152 7.41 -12.44 15.45
N ALA A 153 6.40 -13.00 14.81
CA ALA A 153 5.05 -13.04 15.36
C ALA A 153 5.02 -14.00 16.56
N LYS A 154 4.99 -13.45 17.78
CA LYS A 154 4.75 -14.25 18.98
C LYS A 154 3.40 -14.95 18.86
N LYS A 155 3.43 -16.28 18.87
CA LYS A 155 2.20 -17.08 18.85
C LYS A 155 1.42 -16.79 20.14
N ARG A 156 0.21 -16.27 19.99
CA ARG A 156 -0.70 -16.12 21.12
C ARG A 156 -1.25 -17.49 21.49
N HIS A 157 -1.12 -17.86 22.75
CA HIS A 157 -1.71 -19.08 23.26
C HIS A 157 -3.15 -18.80 23.67
N ALA A 158 -4.02 -19.79 23.47
CA ALA A 158 -5.37 -19.75 24.01
C ALA A 158 -5.34 -19.73 25.54
N VAL A 159 -6.31 -19.06 26.15
CA VAL A 159 -6.48 -19.10 27.60
C VAL A 159 -6.81 -20.52 28.03
N THR A 160 -6.14 -21.02 29.05
CA THR A 160 -6.40 -22.40 29.53
C THR A 160 -7.78 -22.49 30.22
N PRO A 161 -8.45 -23.66 30.21
CA PRO A 161 -9.74 -23.82 30.90
C PRO A 161 -9.69 -23.42 32.38
N SER A 162 -8.59 -23.72 33.07
CA SER A 162 -8.39 -23.31 34.48
C SER A 162 -8.38 -21.79 34.67
N ASN A 163 -7.68 -21.06 33.78
CA ASN A 163 -7.67 -19.62 33.83
C ASN A 163 -9.03 -19.00 33.40
N MET A 164 -9.73 -19.64 32.48
CA MET A 164 -11.08 -19.25 32.10
C MET A 164 -12.04 -19.33 33.27
N ALA A 165 -11.99 -20.42 34.06
CA ALA A 165 -12.81 -20.54 35.26
C ALA A 165 -12.51 -19.44 36.30
N LYS A 166 -11.24 -19.09 36.50
CA LYS A 166 -10.84 -18.00 37.39
C LYS A 166 -11.36 -16.64 36.90
N ILE A 167 -11.22 -16.34 35.60
CA ILE A 167 -11.74 -15.10 35.00
C ILE A 167 -13.25 -14.99 35.22
N LYS A 168 -14.00 -16.06 34.98
CA LYS A 168 -15.44 -16.09 35.19
C LYS A 168 -15.82 -15.87 36.65
N ALA A 169 -15.13 -16.49 37.59
CA ALA A 169 -15.36 -16.28 39.02
C ALA A 169 -15.10 -14.82 39.45
N GLU A 170 -14.00 -14.22 38.97
CA GLU A 170 -13.69 -12.82 39.23
C GLU A 170 -14.72 -11.84 38.62
N CYS A 171 -15.20 -12.11 37.41
CA CYS A 171 -16.23 -11.30 36.77
C CYS A 171 -17.52 -11.29 37.61
N LEU A 172 -17.94 -12.44 38.13
CA LEU A 172 -19.12 -12.56 38.98
C LEU A 172 -18.90 -11.93 40.37
N SER A 173 -17.70 -11.99 40.90
CA SER A 173 -17.37 -11.47 42.24
C SER A 173 -17.31 -9.94 42.27
N LEU A 174 -16.77 -9.31 41.22
CA LEU A 174 -16.55 -7.86 41.20
C LEU A 174 -17.76 -7.10 40.66
N ASP A 175 -18.59 -7.72 39.84
CA ASP A 175 -19.89 -7.25 39.36
C ASP A 175 -19.89 -5.78 38.89
N ASP A 176 -18.93 -5.42 38.03
CA ASP A 176 -18.79 -4.09 37.46
C ASP A 176 -18.88 -4.11 35.91
N ASP A 177 -19.08 -2.95 35.30
CA ASP A 177 -19.26 -2.80 33.84
C ASP A 177 -18.13 -3.43 33.04
N ILE A 178 -16.88 -3.30 33.51
CA ILE A 178 -15.71 -3.83 32.82
C ILE A 178 -15.69 -5.35 32.85
N ARG A 179 -16.07 -5.97 33.98
CA ARG A 179 -16.14 -7.44 34.12
C ARG A 179 -17.29 -8.01 33.31
N TRP A 180 -18.42 -7.35 33.25
CA TRP A 180 -19.52 -7.74 32.37
C TRP A 180 -19.14 -7.64 30.90
N LEU A 181 -18.39 -6.61 30.49
CA LEU A 181 -17.84 -6.53 29.15
C LEU A 181 -16.93 -7.72 28.82
N VAL A 182 -16.05 -8.11 29.77
CA VAL A 182 -15.20 -9.30 29.62
C VAL A 182 -16.05 -10.56 29.50
N ALA A 183 -17.12 -10.70 30.29
CA ALA A 183 -18.03 -11.85 30.25
C ALA A 183 -18.74 -11.95 28.90
N ILE A 184 -19.24 -10.85 28.34
CA ILE A 184 -19.86 -10.80 27.02
C ILE A 184 -18.87 -11.26 25.94
N ILE A 185 -17.64 -10.72 25.93
CA ILE A 185 -16.61 -11.12 24.98
C ILE A 185 -16.25 -12.61 25.12
N PHE A 186 -16.21 -13.09 26.34
CA PHE A 186 -15.86 -14.46 26.65
C PHE A 186 -16.90 -15.45 26.10
N ASP A 187 -18.18 -15.18 26.28
CA ASP A 187 -19.26 -16.09 25.88
C ASP A 187 -19.61 -15.94 24.39
N SER A 188 -19.52 -14.72 23.82
CA SER A 188 -19.90 -14.46 22.43
C SER A 188 -18.73 -14.57 21.43
N GLY A 189 -17.49 -14.40 21.88
CA GLY A 189 -16.32 -14.30 21.01
C GLY A 189 -16.23 -12.99 20.21
N MET A 190 -17.03 -11.99 20.56
CA MET A 190 -17.03 -10.67 19.92
C MET A 190 -15.67 -9.98 20.07
N ARG A 191 -15.36 -9.07 19.14
CA ARG A 191 -14.22 -8.15 19.32
C ARG A 191 -14.57 -7.11 20.38
N LEU A 192 -13.55 -6.62 21.09
CA LEU A 192 -13.74 -5.57 22.10
C LEU A 192 -14.52 -4.37 21.57
N SER A 193 -14.25 -3.91 20.36
CA SER A 193 -14.95 -2.78 19.73
C SER A 193 -16.42 -3.08 19.41
N GLU A 194 -16.75 -4.31 19.11
CA GLU A 194 -18.13 -4.76 18.88
C GLU A 194 -18.87 -4.78 20.22
N ALA A 195 -18.30 -5.41 21.23
CA ALA A 195 -18.91 -5.50 22.55
C ALA A 195 -19.08 -4.11 23.23
N THR A 196 -18.13 -3.18 23.07
CA THR A 196 -18.26 -1.80 23.61
C THR A 196 -19.20 -0.93 22.81
N GLY A 197 -19.52 -1.29 21.58
CA GLY A 197 -20.45 -0.56 20.70
C GLY A 197 -21.90 -1.07 20.80
N LEU A 198 -22.17 -2.15 21.54
CA LEU A 198 -23.52 -2.70 21.69
C LEU A 198 -24.49 -1.68 22.31
N MET A 199 -25.63 -1.53 21.67
CA MET A 199 -26.77 -0.79 22.17
C MET A 199 -27.83 -1.75 22.68
N ILE A 200 -28.71 -1.28 23.56
CA ILE A 200 -29.84 -2.08 24.07
C ILE A 200 -30.74 -2.57 22.92
N ALA A 201 -30.81 -1.78 21.83
CA ALA A 201 -31.58 -2.13 20.64
C ALA A 201 -31.03 -3.34 19.87
N ASP A 202 -29.73 -3.66 20.06
CA ASP A 202 -29.07 -4.78 19.40
C ASP A 202 -29.34 -6.12 20.14
N LEU A 203 -30.04 -6.06 21.31
CA LEU A 203 -30.30 -7.21 22.16
C LEU A 203 -31.72 -7.74 21.91
N CYS A 204 -31.83 -8.88 21.28
CA CYS A 204 -33.10 -9.59 21.06
C CYS A 204 -33.28 -10.68 22.11
N LEU A 205 -33.77 -10.30 23.32
CA LEU A 205 -33.89 -11.19 24.48
C LEU A 205 -35.23 -11.89 24.57
N ASP A 206 -36.26 -11.36 23.91
CA ASP A 206 -37.65 -11.86 23.98
C ASP A 206 -37.94 -12.99 22.95
N GLU A 207 -36.94 -13.38 22.16
CA GLU A 207 -37.05 -14.46 21.19
C GLU A 207 -36.83 -15.83 21.85
N GLU A 208 -37.35 -16.91 21.20
CA GLU A 208 -37.21 -18.29 21.68
C GLU A 208 -35.71 -18.66 21.91
N THR A 209 -34.83 -18.11 21.08
CA THR A 209 -33.37 -18.18 21.26
C THR A 209 -32.84 -16.75 21.27
N PRO A 210 -32.46 -16.22 22.45
CA PRO A 210 -31.90 -14.87 22.54
C PRO A 210 -30.65 -14.71 21.69
N TYR A 211 -30.52 -13.56 20.98
CA TYR A 211 -29.38 -13.26 20.13
C TYR A 211 -29.02 -11.78 20.18
N ILE A 212 -27.86 -11.46 19.63
CA ILE A 212 -27.36 -10.08 19.43
C ILE A 212 -27.31 -9.86 17.92
N ASP A 213 -27.93 -8.77 17.41
CA ASP A 213 -27.96 -8.41 16.00
C ASP A 213 -26.71 -7.58 15.60
#